data_9aff3a4365942ed92550f995f96a6289
#
_entry.id   9aff3a4365942ed92550f995f96a6289
#
_cell.length_a   1.000
_cell.length_b   1.000
_cell.length_c   1.000
_cell.angle_alpha   90.00
_cell.angle_beta   90.00
_cell.angle_gamma   90.00
#
_symmetry.space_group_name_H-M   'P 1'
#
loop_
_entity.id
_entity.type
_entity.pdbx_description
1 polymer ?
#
loop_
_entity_poly.entity_id
_entity_poly.type
_entity_poly.pdbx_seq_one_letter_code
_entity_poly.pdbx_strand_id
1 'polypeptide(L)'
;MSSPSLLLEDQLCFRFYTVVRLITRLYQPHHDRLGLTYPQYLVLLVLWEQDGVPLSHIVDRLGLNTNTLTPLLKRLEAAGFVTRTRGTVDSRQVILCLTPQAKALREEAEDIPSLFSCKLRDAGCAEGELSALREQLDHLISRLETLTQTAGV
;
A
#
# COMPACT_ATOMS: atom_id res chain seq x y z
N MET A 1 -19.91 19.52 -28.49
CA MET A 1 -19.21 18.53 -27.61
C MET A 1 -17.79 18.42 -28.15
N SER A 2 -16.82 18.87 -27.40
CA SER A 2 -15.41 18.71 -27.78
C SER A 2 -15.08 17.23 -27.85
N SER A 3 -14.42 16.78 -28.93
CA SER A 3 -13.90 15.43 -29.02
C SER A 3 -12.96 15.16 -27.83
N PRO A 4 -12.97 13.96 -27.22
CA PRO A 4 -12.06 13.65 -26.14
C PRO A 4 -10.62 13.79 -26.63
N SER A 5 -9.82 14.56 -25.92
CA SER A 5 -8.41 14.77 -26.24
C SER A 5 -7.63 13.47 -26.00
N LEU A 6 -6.80 13.07 -26.98
CA LEU A 6 -5.83 12.00 -26.85
C LEU A 6 -4.45 12.48 -26.41
N LEU A 7 -4.31 13.74 -26.06
CA LEU A 7 -3.07 14.27 -25.51
C LEU A 7 -2.81 13.68 -24.12
N LEU A 8 -1.58 13.27 -23.88
CA LEU A 8 -1.18 12.65 -22.62
C LEU A 8 -1.41 13.59 -21.44
N GLU A 9 -1.14 14.87 -21.63
CA GLU A 9 -1.33 15.92 -20.61
C GLU A 9 -2.78 16.14 -20.19
N ASP A 10 -3.76 15.75 -21.03
CA ASP A 10 -5.19 15.84 -20.70
C ASP A 10 -5.71 14.61 -19.96
N GLN A 11 -4.90 13.55 -19.85
CA GLN A 11 -5.31 12.32 -19.19
C GLN A 11 -5.19 12.41 -17.67
N LEU A 12 -6.32 12.32 -16.96
CA LEU A 12 -6.34 12.31 -15.48
C LEU A 12 -5.56 11.11 -14.92
N CYS A 13 -5.72 9.92 -15.52
CA CYS A 13 -5.03 8.71 -15.09
C CYS A 13 -3.50 8.85 -15.18
N PHE A 14 -2.99 9.61 -16.14
CA PHE A 14 -1.56 9.87 -16.26
C PHE A 14 -1.03 10.72 -15.09
N ARG A 15 -1.83 11.63 -14.55
CA ARG A 15 -1.48 12.40 -13.34
C ARG A 15 -1.35 11.49 -12.14
N PHE A 16 -2.30 10.57 -11.93
CA PHE A 16 -2.20 9.57 -10.86
C PHE A 16 -0.98 8.68 -11.02
N TYR A 17 -0.75 8.15 -12.22
CA TYR A 17 0.45 7.36 -12.51
C TYR A 17 1.74 8.13 -12.18
N THR A 18 1.82 9.39 -12.58
CA THR A 18 2.98 10.24 -12.32
C THR A 18 3.17 10.49 -10.83
N VAL A 19 2.10 10.80 -10.09
CA VAL A 19 2.15 11.01 -8.64
C VAL A 19 2.63 9.75 -7.93
N VAL A 20 2.06 8.59 -8.22
CA VAL A 20 2.47 7.31 -7.62
C VAL A 20 3.94 7.01 -7.89
N ARG A 21 4.41 7.21 -9.12
CA ARG A 21 5.81 7.00 -9.51
C ARG A 21 6.76 7.93 -8.74
N LEU A 22 6.41 9.21 -8.60
CA LEU A 22 7.23 10.19 -7.88
C LEU A 22 7.25 9.91 -6.38
N ILE A 23 6.12 9.57 -5.78
CA ILE A 23 6.03 9.16 -4.37
C ILE A 23 6.89 7.91 -4.12
N THR A 24 6.75 6.88 -4.95
CA THR A 24 7.55 5.65 -4.82
C THR A 24 9.04 5.95 -4.88
N ARG A 25 9.47 6.81 -5.82
CA ARG A 25 10.86 7.24 -5.93
C ARG A 25 11.34 8.03 -4.70
N LEU A 26 10.48 8.85 -4.12
CA LEU A 26 10.79 9.62 -2.91
C LEU A 26 11.00 8.71 -1.69
N TYR A 27 10.22 7.63 -1.59
CA TYR A 27 10.31 6.65 -0.52
C TYR A 27 11.43 5.62 -0.71
N GLN A 28 11.95 5.45 -1.95
CA GLN A 28 12.90 4.39 -2.28
C GLN A 28 14.09 4.29 -1.30
N PRO A 29 14.80 5.39 -0.93
CA PRO A 29 15.93 5.29 0.01
C PRO A 29 15.53 4.76 1.40
N HIS A 30 14.30 5.03 1.84
CA HIS A 30 13.80 4.57 3.14
C HIS A 30 13.44 3.08 3.08
N HIS A 31 12.80 2.65 1.99
CA HIS A 31 12.49 1.23 1.78
C HIS A 31 13.77 0.40 1.58
N ASP A 32 14.77 0.93 0.87
CA ASP A 32 16.07 0.26 0.69
C ASP A 32 16.78 0.06 2.04
N ARG A 33 16.71 1.05 2.95
CA ARG A 33 17.23 0.93 4.31
C ARG A 33 16.58 -0.24 5.07
N LEU A 34 15.29 -0.46 4.88
CA LEU A 34 14.54 -1.55 5.50
C LEU A 34 14.67 -2.88 4.75
N GLY A 35 15.28 -2.90 3.56
CA GLY A 35 15.33 -4.09 2.69
C GLY A 35 13.97 -4.49 2.12
N LEU A 36 13.07 -3.51 1.91
CA LEU A 36 11.68 -3.72 1.48
C LEU A 36 11.39 -3.03 0.16
N THR A 37 10.43 -3.56 -0.58
CA THR A 37 9.71 -2.81 -1.62
C THR A 37 8.48 -2.14 -1.02
N TYR A 38 7.94 -1.10 -1.68
CA TYR A 38 6.74 -0.43 -1.19
C TYR A 38 5.54 -1.39 -0.97
N PRO A 39 5.21 -2.32 -1.90
CA PRO A 39 4.15 -3.30 -1.62
C PRO A 39 4.43 -4.21 -0.42
N GLN A 40 5.68 -4.58 -0.17
CA GLN A 40 6.06 -5.35 1.02
C GLN A 40 5.89 -4.54 2.30
N TYR A 41 6.25 -3.26 2.27
CA TYR A 41 6.02 -2.34 3.36
C TYR A 41 4.53 -2.20 3.69
N LEU A 42 3.64 -2.11 2.69
CA LEU A 42 2.19 -2.07 2.90
C LEU A 42 1.67 -3.32 3.61
N VAL A 43 2.17 -4.51 3.27
CA VAL A 43 1.81 -5.75 3.98
C VAL A 43 2.24 -5.69 5.43
N LEU A 44 3.47 -5.23 5.70
CA LEU A 44 3.95 -5.10 7.07
C LEU A 44 3.17 -4.05 7.86
N LEU A 45 2.72 -2.95 7.25
CA LEU A 45 1.83 -1.99 7.91
C LEU A 45 0.55 -2.66 8.41
N VAL A 46 -0.10 -3.49 7.58
CA VAL A 46 -1.31 -4.23 7.99
C VAL A 46 -1.00 -5.19 9.15
N LEU A 47 0.13 -5.90 9.09
CA LEU A 47 0.54 -6.83 10.14
C LEU A 47 1.01 -6.12 11.43
N TRP A 48 1.58 -4.92 11.34
CA TRP A 48 1.93 -4.11 12.51
C TRP A 48 0.70 -3.52 13.21
N GLU A 49 -0.41 -3.33 12.50
CA GLU A 49 -1.70 -2.98 13.09
C GLU A 49 -2.30 -4.20 13.81
N GLN A 50 -2.29 -5.37 13.16
CA GLN A 50 -2.84 -6.61 13.68
C GLN A 50 -2.02 -7.81 13.19
N ASP A 51 -1.27 -8.43 14.10
CA ASP A 51 -0.49 -9.64 13.84
C ASP A 51 -1.38 -10.90 13.85
N GLY A 52 -0.95 -11.94 13.16
CA GLY A 52 -1.65 -13.22 13.18
C GLY A 52 -2.98 -13.23 12.43
N VAL A 53 -3.05 -12.57 11.29
CA VAL A 53 -4.27 -12.44 10.48
C VAL A 53 -4.30 -13.42 9.30
N PRO A 54 -5.50 -13.81 8.84
CA PRO A 54 -5.64 -14.61 7.64
C PRO A 54 -5.22 -13.81 6.38
N LEU A 55 -4.77 -14.52 5.36
CA LEU A 55 -4.39 -13.95 4.07
C LEU A 55 -5.51 -13.09 3.47
N SER A 56 -6.78 -13.51 3.61
CA SER A 56 -7.94 -12.75 3.14
C SER A 56 -8.02 -11.35 3.75
N HIS A 57 -7.65 -11.19 5.01
CA HIS A 57 -7.62 -9.88 5.66
C HIS A 57 -6.65 -8.92 4.97
N ILE A 58 -5.48 -9.40 4.55
CA ILE A 58 -4.51 -8.56 3.83
C ILE A 58 -4.99 -8.25 2.41
N VAL A 59 -5.62 -9.23 1.74
CA VAL A 59 -6.28 -9.02 0.44
C VAL A 59 -7.30 -7.88 0.52
N ASP A 60 -8.19 -7.95 1.51
CA ASP A 60 -9.26 -6.96 1.69
C ASP A 60 -8.69 -5.57 2.06
N ARG A 61 -7.71 -5.52 2.96
CA ARG A 61 -7.11 -4.26 3.42
C ARG A 61 -6.33 -3.53 2.32
N LEU A 62 -5.64 -4.27 1.45
CA LEU A 62 -4.81 -3.68 0.38
C LEU A 62 -5.52 -3.58 -0.96
N GLY A 63 -6.70 -4.19 -1.12
CA GLY A 63 -7.40 -4.26 -2.40
C GLY A 63 -6.60 -5.01 -3.48
N LEU A 64 -5.70 -5.91 -3.08
CA LEU A 64 -4.86 -6.70 -3.98
C LEU A 64 -5.46 -8.11 -4.16
N ASN A 65 -5.39 -8.65 -5.37
CA ASN A 65 -5.78 -10.03 -5.58
C ASN A 65 -4.73 -11.01 -5.04
N THR A 66 -5.15 -12.24 -4.75
CA THR A 66 -4.30 -13.30 -4.20
C THR A 66 -3.12 -13.63 -5.11
N ASN A 67 -3.28 -13.53 -6.44
CA ASN A 67 -2.21 -13.81 -7.40
C ASN A 67 -1.07 -12.80 -7.31
N THR A 68 -1.38 -11.54 -7.04
CA THR A 68 -0.40 -10.48 -6.82
C THR A 68 0.26 -10.62 -5.44
N LEU A 69 -0.52 -10.95 -4.42
CA LEU A 69 -0.06 -11.00 -3.03
C LEU A 69 0.81 -12.23 -2.74
N THR A 70 0.52 -13.39 -3.34
CA THR A 70 1.25 -14.63 -3.08
C THR A 70 2.76 -14.55 -3.35
N PRO A 71 3.24 -14.04 -4.51
CA PRO A 71 4.68 -13.89 -4.75
C PRO A 71 5.33 -12.90 -3.79
N LEU A 72 4.62 -11.86 -3.40
CA LEU A 72 5.09 -10.83 -2.48
C LEU A 72 5.31 -11.43 -1.08
N LEU A 73 4.35 -12.21 -0.60
CA LEU A 73 4.45 -12.91 0.69
C LEU A 73 5.57 -13.96 0.70
N LYS A 74 5.76 -14.69 -0.40
CA LYS A 74 6.89 -15.63 -0.52
C LYS A 74 8.25 -14.91 -0.35
N ARG A 75 8.38 -13.71 -0.91
CA ARG A 75 9.60 -12.91 -0.76
C ARG A 75 9.77 -12.39 0.67
N LEU A 76 8.70 -11.94 1.34
CA LEU A 76 8.73 -11.53 2.75
C LEU A 76 9.07 -12.70 3.67
N GLU A 77 8.56 -13.89 3.39
CA GLU A 77 8.89 -15.11 4.13
C GLU A 77 10.35 -15.51 3.92
N ALA A 78 10.84 -15.50 2.67
CA ALA A 78 12.24 -15.79 2.35
C ALA A 78 13.21 -14.76 2.97
N ALA A 79 12.79 -13.50 3.11
CA ALA A 79 13.55 -12.45 3.78
C ALA A 79 13.45 -12.54 5.32
N GLY A 80 12.67 -13.46 5.87
CA GLY A 80 12.54 -13.67 7.32
C GLY A 80 11.65 -12.67 8.04
N PHE A 81 10.77 -11.95 7.34
CA PHE A 81 9.87 -10.97 7.95
C PHE A 81 8.53 -11.55 8.37
N VAL A 82 8.02 -12.54 7.66
CA VAL A 82 6.75 -13.18 7.97
C VAL A 82 6.88 -14.70 8.01
N THR A 83 6.00 -15.33 8.77
CA THR A 83 5.78 -16.78 8.75
C THR A 83 4.36 -17.06 8.32
N ARG A 84 4.16 -18.21 7.66
CA ARG A 84 2.84 -18.70 7.25
C ARG A 84 2.51 -19.98 8.01
N THR A 85 1.38 -19.98 8.67
CA THR A 85 0.86 -21.15 9.39
C THR A 85 -0.55 -21.48 8.90
N ARG A 86 -0.98 -22.71 9.09
CA ARG A 86 -2.37 -23.08 8.83
C ARG A 86 -3.25 -22.61 9.97
N GLY A 87 -4.46 -22.17 9.67
CA GLY A 87 -5.44 -21.80 10.67
C GLY A 87 -5.79 -22.99 11.58
N THR A 88 -5.94 -22.73 12.85
CA THR A 88 -6.32 -23.76 13.85
C THR A 88 -7.81 -24.10 13.81
N VAL A 89 -8.66 -23.13 13.45
CA VAL A 89 -10.13 -23.30 13.32
C VAL A 89 -10.50 -23.79 11.93
N ASP A 90 -9.89 -23.24 10.89
CA ASP A 90 -10.04 -23.68 9.50
C ASP A 90 -8.65 -23.91 8.89
N SER A 91 -8.30 -25.16 8.67
CA SER A 91 -7.01 -25.57 8.11
C SER A 91 -6.80 -25.15 6.65
N ARG A 92 -7.83 -24.65 5.96
CA ARG A 92 -7.73 -24.07 4.61
C ARG A 92 -7.21 -22.63 4.64
N GLN A 93 -7.33 -21.95 5.77
CA GLN A 93 -6.83 -20.60 5.94
C GLN A 93 -5.32 -20.59 6.13
N VAL A 94 -4.66 -19.66 5.49
CA VAL A 94 -3.25 -19.32 5.73
C VAL A 94 -3.22 -18.11 6.64
N ILE A 95 -2.62 -18.27 7.82
CA ILE A 95 -2.40 -17.19 8.79
C ILE A 95 -1.00 -16.64 8.62
N LEU A 96 -0.89 -15.33 8.60
CA LEU A 96 0.36 -14.60 8.47
C LEU A 96 0.74 -13.98 9.81
N CYS A 97 1.95 -14.26 10.27
CA CYS A 97 2.49 -13.73 11.52
C CYS A 97 3.83 -13.03 11.27
N LEU A 98 4.06 -11.97 12.04
CA LEU A 98 5.34 -11.26 12.05
C LEU A 98 6.41 -12.11 12.79
N THR A 99 7.61 -12.14 12.24
CA THR A 99 8.79 -12.64 12.96
C THR A 99 9.27 -11.60 13.99
N PRO A 100 10.11 -11.99 14.96
CA PRO A 100 10.76 -11.04 15.86
C PRO A 100 11.54 -9.96 15.12
N GLN A 101 12.19 -10.32 13.99
CA GLN A 101 12.89 -9.38 13.12
C GLN A 101 11.94 -8.32 12.55
N ALA A 102 10.77 -8.74 12.05
CA ALA A 102 9.78 -7.80 11.49
C ALA A 102 9.13 -6.92 12.57
N LYS A 103 9.01 -7.42 13.80
CA LYS A 103 8.54 -6.61 14.94
C LYS A 103 9.55 -5.52 15.32
N ALA A 104 10.84 -5.85 15.34
CA ALA A 104 11.90 -4.87 15.58
C ALA A 104 11.99 -3.82 14.45
N LEU A 105 11.78 -4.24 13.20
CA LEU A 105 11.79 -3.34 12.04
C LEU A 105 10.72 -2.25 12.11
N ARG A 106 9.65 -2.45 12.87
CA ARG A 106 8.61 -1.45 13.09
C ARG A 106 9.17 -0.14 13.65
N GLU A 107 10.07 -0.22 14.63
CA GLU A 107 10.70 0.96 15.24
C GLU A 107 11.51 1.75 14.20
N GLU A 108 12.21 1.05 13.29
CA GLU A 108 12.97 1.69 12.21
C GLU A 108 12.09 2.32 11.14
N ALA A 109 10.82 1.89 11.05
CA ALA A 109 9.86 2.36 10.05
C ALA A 109 8.97 3.51 10.55
N GLU A 110 8.98 3.82 11.86
CA GLU A 110 8.07 4.80 12.48
C GLU A 110 8.20 6.22 11.91
N ASP A 111 9.39 6.60 11.42
CA ASP A 111 9.64 7.91 10.86
C ASP A 111 9.14 8.08 9.41
N ILE A 112 8.93 6.98 8.67
CA ILE A 112 8.61 7.02 7.23
C ILE A 112 7.34 7.83 6.90
N PRO A 113 6.20 7.67 7.58
CA PRO A 113 5.00 8.44 7.28
C PRO A 113 5.19 9.95 7.51
N SER A 114 5.92 10.33 8.56
CA SER A 114 6.18 11.73 8.88
C SER A 114 7.14 12.39 7.91
N LEU A 115 8.12 11.66 7.40
CA LEU A 115 9.07 12.15 6.39
C LEU A 115 8.38 12.61 5.11
N PHE A 116 7.36 11.89 4.65
CA PHE A 116 6.60 12.29 3.47
C PHE A 116 5.86 13.61 3.68
N SER A 117 5.14 13.73 4.80
CA SER A 117 4.41 14.95 5.14
C SER A 117 5.36 16.14 5.32
N CYS A 118 6.53 15.94 5.92
CA CYS A 118 7.57 16.97 6.05
C CYS A 118 8.07 17.43 4.68
N LYS A 119 8.44 16.49 3.81
CA LYS A 119 8.94 16.82 2.46
C LYS A 119 7.92 17.55 1.60
N LEU A 120 6.64 17.22 1.71
CA LEU A 120 5.58 17.96 1.02
C LEU A 120 5.41 19.38 1.56
N ARG A 121 5.50 19.57 2.88
CA ARG A 121 5.48 20.91 3.49
C ARG A 121 6.69 21.74 3.06
N ASP A 122 7.87 21.16 3.04
CA ASP A 122 9.10 21.82 2.56
C ASP A 122 8.99 22.21 1.08
N ALA A 123 8.23 21.43 0.29
CA ALA A 123 7.90 21.75 -1.11
C ALA A 123 6.78 22.78 -1.26
N GLY A 124 6.22 23.32 -0.15
CA GLY A 124 5.22 24.38 -0.15
C GLY A 124 3.77 23.92 -0.06
N CYS A 125 3.50 22.62 0.17
CA CYS A 125 2.15 22.12 0.38
C CYS A 125 1.67 22.46 1.81
N ALA A 126 0.58 23.20 1.94
CA ALA A 126 -0.02 23.47 3.23
C ALA A 126 -0.72 22.20 3.80
N GLU A 127 -0.75 22.08 5.12
CA GLU A 127 -1.36 20.92 5.79
C GLU A 127 -2.85 20.75 5.43
N GLY A 128 -3.58 21.87 5.31
CA GLY A 128 -4.98 21.86 4.86
C GLY A 128 -5.18 21.36 3.44
N GLU A 129 -4.23 21.63 2.53
CA GLU A 129 -4.27 21.11 1.14
C GLU A 129 -4.09 19.59 1.11
N LEU A 130 -3.20 19.05 1.95
CA LEU A 130 -2.97 17.60 2.03
C LEU A 130 -4.19 16.86 2.63
N SER A 131 -4.85 17.48 3.62
CA SER A 131 -6.07 16.93 4.20
C SER A 131 -7.22 16.92 3.20
N ALA A 132 -7.44 18.04 2.49
CA ALA A 132 -8.45 18.14 1.44
C ALA A 132 -8.19 17.14 0.29
N LEU A 133 -6.94 16.98 -0.13
CA LEU A 133 -6.56 16.00 -1.16
C LEU A 133 -6.87 14.58 -0.70
N ARG A 134 -6.60 14.22 0.56
CA ARG A 134 -6.93 12.90 1.13
C ARG A 134 -8.42 12.63 1.03
N GLU A 135 -9.27 13.55 1.49
CA GLU A 135 -10.72 13.42 1.41
C GLU A 135 -11.22 13.24 -0.03
N GLN A 136 -10.66 14.02 -0.98
CA GLN A 136 -11.02 13.89 -2.40
C GLN A 136 -10.62 12.52 -2.97
N LEU A 137 -9.45 11.99 -2.58
CA LEU A 137 -9.00 10.66 -2.99
C LEU A 137 -9.88 9.57 -2.39
N ASP A 138 -10.27 9.66 -1.12
CA ASP A 138 -11.14 8.69 -0.47
C ASP A 138 -12.52 8.64 -1.16
N HIS A 139 -13.07 9.79 -1.52
CA HIS A 139 -14.30 9.87 -2.30
C HIS A 139 -14.17 9.26 -3.71
N LEU A 140 -13.05 9.52 -4.37
CA LEU A 140 -12.79 8.96 -5.70
C LEU A 140 -12.61 7.44 -5.64
N ILE A 141 -11.86 6.93 -4.67
CA ILE A 141 -11.65 5.49 -4.44
C ILE A 141 -13.00 4.79 -4.25
N SER A 142 -13.84 5.30 -3.33
CA SER A 142 -15.16 4.72 -3.06
C SER A 142 -16.04 4.64 -4.31
N ARG A 143 -16.02 5.67 -5.16
CA ARG A 143 -16.76 5.66 -6.43
C ARG A 143 -16.21 4.65 -7.43
N LEU A 144 -14.88 4.53 -7.54
CA LEU A 144 -14.23 3.58 -8.43
C LEU A 144 -14.49 2.14 -7.98
N GLU A 145 -14.47 1.84 -6.68
CA GLU A 145 -14.82 0.54 -6.13
C GLU A 145 -16.26 0.15 -6.48
N THR A 146 -17.21 1.09 -6.34
CA THR A 146 -18.61 0.85 -6.75
C THR A 146 -18.73 0.53 -8.24
N LEU A 147 -18.02 1.28 -9.09
CA LEU A 147 -18.05 1.08 -10.53
C LEU A 147 -17.44 -0.28 -10.94
N THR A 148 -16.34 -0.69 -10.32
CA THR A 148 -15.68 -1.98 -10.61
C THR A 148 -16.53 -3.17 -10.16
N GLN A 149 -17.21 -3.07 -9.01
CA GLN A 149 -18.14 -4.10 -8.54
C GLN A 149 -19.36 -4.27 -9.48
N THR A 150 -19.87 -3.15 -9.98
CA THR A 150 -21.04 -3.16 -10.91
C THR A 150 -20.65 -3.65 -12.29
N ALA A 151 -19.41 -3.43 -12.73
CA ALA A 151 -18.91 -3.87 -14.03
C ALA A 151 -18.49 -5.36 -14.08
N GLY A 152 -18.48 -6.07 -12.94
CA GLY A 152 -18.08 -7.48 -12.87
C GLY A 152 -16.60 -7.72 -13.22
N VAL A 153 -15.74 -6.73 -13.00
CA VAL A 153 -14.29 -6.78 -13.24
C VAL A 153 -13.55 -7.07 -11.94
#